data_960229aa5362d4a05b1af3b4e86638d2
#
_entry.id   960229aa5362d4a05b1af3b4e86638d2
#
_cell.length_a   1.000
_cell.length_b   1.000
_cell.length_c   1.000
_cell.angle_alpha   90.00
_cell.angle_beta   90.00
_cell.angle_gamma   90.00
#
_symmetry.space_group_name_H-M   'P 1'
#
loop_
_entity.id
_entity.type
_entity.pdbx_description
1 polymer ?
#
loop_
_entity_poly.entity_id
_entity_poly.type
_entity_poly.pdbx_seq_one_letter_code
_entity_poly.pdbx_strand_id
1 'polypeptide(L)'
;MPGKPRGPEKTLEQIVHDLGLYPIDAFEFVGEGLNFTVQRIHGRKKDPQASRHVTGQQLCEGLRQYALLRWGMLARTVLAKWGITRTEDFGRIVFAMVEGQFLAKTDEDSLDDFRNVYDFESAFDAGYRIRVKA
;
A
#
# COMPACT_ATOMS: atom_id res chain seq x y z
N MET A 1 -5.37 10.86 3.86
CA MET A 1 -4.02 11.39 3.90
C MET A 1 -4.06 12.88 4.09
N PRO A 2 -3.47 13.36 5.11
CA PRO A 2 -3.36 14.80 5.24
C PRO A 2 -2.39 15.34 4.20
N GLY A 3 -2.37 16.65 4.06
CA GLY A 3 -1.42 17.28 3.18
C GLY A 3 0.01 17.05 3.64
N LYS A 4 0.94 17.62 2.92
CA LYS A 4 2.34 17.44 3.26
C LYS A 4 2.66 18.01 4.62
N PRO A 5 3.39 17.26 5.45
CA PRO A 5 3.80 17.79 6.75
C PRO A 5 4.80 18.93 6.57
N ARG A 6 5.00 19.64 7.64
CA ARG A 6 5.96 20.73 7.66
C ARG A 6 7.36 20.17 7.87
N GLY A 7 8.35 20.95 7.46
CA GLY A 7 9.75 20.65 7.69
C GLY A 7 10.43 20.14 6.45
N PRO A 8 11.68 19.74 6.57
CA PRO A 8 12.42 19.23 5.42
C PRO A 8 11.73 17.99 4.89
N GLU A 9 11.57 17.96 3.59
CA GLU A 9 10.90 16.85 2.93
C GLU A 9 11.87 16.22 1.95
N LYS A 10 11.78 14.90 1.85
CA LYS A 10 12.50 14.18 0.82
C LYS A 10 11.62 14.08 -0.41
N THR A 11 12.25 14.08 -1.58
CA THR A 11 11.53 13.74 -2.79
C THR A 11 11.27 12.24 -2.77
N LEU A 12 10.31 11.82 -3.58
CA LEU A 12 10.05 10.38 -3.69
C LEU A 12 11.29 9.64 -4.17
N GLU A 13 12.03 10.25 -5.10
CA GLU A 13 13.27 9.64 -5.60
C GLU A 13 14.30 9.43 -4.49
N GLN A 14 14.40 10.38 -3.58
CA GLN A 14 15.33 10.24 -2.46
C GLN A 14 14.90 9.12 -1.51
N ILE A 15 13.60 9.02 -1.26
CA ILE A 15 13.06 7.95 -0.41
C ILE A 15 13.35 6.59 -1.03
N VAL A 16 13.11 6.45 -2.33
CA VAL A 16 13.38 5.21 -3.06
C VAL A 16 14.86 4.85 -2.96
N HIS A 17 15.72 5.84 -3.19
CA HIS A 17 17.16 5.61 -3.15
C HIS A 17 17.63 5.23 -1.75
N ASP A 18 17.13 5.91 -0.73
CA ASP A 18 17.57 5.68 0.64
C ASP A 18 17.16 4.29 1.14
N LEU A 19 15.97 3.85 0.79
CA LEU A 19 15.55 2.50 1.17
C LEU A 19 16.31 1.44 0.39
N GLY A 20 16.51 1.66 -0.91
CA GLY A 20 17.36 0.81 -1.72
C GLY A 20 16.86 -0.59 -2.00
N LEU A 21 15.56 -0.84 -1.82
CA LEU A 21 15.01 -2.19 -1.95
C LEU A 21 14.02 -2.35 -3.08
N TYR A 22 13.34 -1.27 -3.47
CA TYR A 22 12.25 -1.36 -4.45
C TYR A 22 12.35 -0.22 -5.45
N PRO A 23 11.86 -0.43 -6.70
CA PRO A 23 11.86 0.67 -7.68
C PRO A 23 10.78 1.68 -7.35
N ILE A 24 10.87 2.86 -7.96
CA ILE A 24 9.90 3.92 -7.74
C ILE A 24 8.48 3.49 -8.11
N ASP A 25 8.36 2.61 -9.11
CA ASP A 25 7.05 2.10 -9.52
C ASP A 25 6.32 1.44 -8.37
N ALA A 26 7.05 0.76 -7.49
CA ALA A 26 6.44 0.11 -6.33
C ALA A 26 5.87 1.14 -5.36
N PHE A 27 6.59 2.23 -5.16
CA PHE A 27 6.13 3.31 -4.28
C PHE A 27 4.90 3.98 -4.85
N GLU A 28 4.89 4.21 -6.16
CA GLU A 28 3.73 4.81 -6.82
C GLU A 28 2.51 3.91 -6.72
N PHE A 29 2.72 2.61 -6.90
CA PHE A 29 1.64 1.64 -6.76
C PHE A 29 1.05 1.68 -5.35
N VAL A 30 1.90 1.70 -4.34
CA VAL A 30 1.41 1.72 -2.95
C VAL A 30 0.63 2.99 -2.69
N GLY A 31 1.11 4.13 -3.20
CA GLY A 31 0.38 5.39 -3.04
C GLY A 31 -0.98 5.36 -3.70
N GLU A 32 -1.05 4.83 -4.93
CA GLU A 32 -2.32 4.70 -5.63
C GLU A 32 -3.25 3.74 -4.92
N GLY A 33 -2.70 2.63 -4.44
CA GLY A 33 -3.48 1.65 -3.71
C GLY A 33 -3.99 2.17 -2.38
N LEU A 34 -3.24 3.05 -1.75
CA LEU A 34 -3.73 3.70 -0.53
C LEU A 34 -4.95 4.55 -0.83
N ASN A 35 -4.91 5.34 -1.90
CA ASN A 35 -6.05 6.14 -2.30
C ASN A 35 -7.26 5.26 -2.62
N PHE A 36 -7.02 4.17 -3.34
CA PHE A 36 -8.07 3.21 -3.66
C PHE A 36 -8.71 2.65 -2.39
N THR A 37 -7.86 2.30 -1.42
CA THR A 37 -8.33 1.71 -0.16
C THR A 37 -9.14 2.71 0.66
N VAL A 38 -8.65 3.95 0.75
CA VAL A 38 -9.36 5.00 1.46
C VAL A 38 -10.75 5.21 0.84
N GLN A 39 -10.82 5.24 -0.47
CA GLN A 39 -12.11 5.41 -1.16
C GLN A 39 -13.06 4.25 -0.86
N ARG A 40 -12.55 3.03 -0.85
CA ARG A 40 -13.37 1.87 -0.61
C ARG A 40 -13.92 1.81 0.79
N ILE A 41 -13.10 2.16 1.76
CA ILE A 41 -13.48 2.01 3.16
C ILE A 41 -14.29 3.20 3.63
N HIS A 42 -13.88 4.40 3.26
CA HIS A 42 -14.50 5.62 3.76
C HIS A 42 -15.40 6.31 2.75
N GLY A 43 -15.29 5.95 1.48
CA GLY A 43 -16.07 6.56 0.44
C GLY A 43 -15.75 8.04 0.28
N ARG A 44 -16.70 8.78 -0.25
CA ARG A 44 -16.55 10.20 -0.47
C ARG A 44 -17.09 10.95 0.74
N LYS A 45 -16.38 10.90 1.81
CA LYS A 45 -16.77 11.61 3.02
C LYS A 45 -16.71 13.10 2.77
N LYS A 46 -17.80 13.76 3.12
CA LYS A 46 -17.85 15.22 2.99
C LYS A 46 -17.54 15.93 4.28
N ASP A 47 -17.58 15.22 5.38
CA ASP A 47 -17.28 15.78 6.68
C ASP A 47 -15.76 15.90 6.82
N PRO A 48 -15.21 17.12 6.83
CA PRO A 48 -13.76 17.28 6.97
C PRO A 48 -13.23 16.81 8.31
N GLN A 49 -14.11 16.59 9.29
CA GLN A 49 -13.69 16.08 10.58
C GLN A 49 -13.60 14.57 10.62
N ALA A 50 -14.16 13.90 9.64
CA ALA A 50 -14.16 12.44 9.64
C ALA A 50 -12.74 11.90 9.38
N SER A 51 -12.36 10.90 10.16
CA SER A 51 -11.09 10.23 9.95
C SER A 51 -11.14 9.42 8.67
N ARG A 52 -10.07 9.47 7.89
CA ARG A 52 -9.93 8.65 6.69
C ARG A 52 -8.77 7.67 6.83
N HIS A 53 -8.43 7.39 8.07
CA HIS A 53 -7.33 6.47 8.36
C HIS A 53 -7.69 5.03 7.98
N VAL A 54 -6.73 4.30 7.47
CA VAL A 54 -6.86 2.86 7.23
C VAL A 54 -5.72 2.16 7.95
N THR A 55 -6.02 0.96 8.43
CA THR A 55 -5.00 0.16 9.11
C THR A 55 -4.08 -0.50 8.10
N GLY A 56 -2.95 -1.02 8.58
CA GLY A 56 -2.05 -1.76 7.72
C GLY A 56 -2.72 -2.97 7.09
N GLN A 57 -3.55 -3.69 7.86
CA GLN A 57 -4.27 -4.84 7.35
C GLN A 57 -5.26 -4.42 6.27
N GLN A 58 -5.99 -3.33 6.49
CA GLN A 58 -6.92 -2.83 5.50
C GLN A 58 -6.19 -2.39 4.23
N LEU A 59 -5.04 -1.77 4.38
CA LEU A 59 -4.26 -1.35 3.23
C LEU A 59 -3.76 -2.57 2.44
N CYS A 60 -3.27 -3.59 3.13
CA CYS A 60 -2.81 -4.80 2.44
C CYS A 60 -3.93 -5.42 1.61
N GLU A 61 -5.14 -5.48 2.16
CA GLU A 61 -6.27 -6.02 1.41
C GLU A 61 -6.62 -5.12 0.23
N GLY A 62 -6.58 -3.82 0.44
CA GLY A 62 -6.83 -2.86 -0.64
C GLY A 62 -5.79 -2.97 -1.75
N LEU A 63 -4.53 -3.16 -1.39
CA LEU A 63 -3.47 -3.34 -2.38
C LEU A 63 -3.65 -4.63 -3.16
N ARG A 64 -4.11 -5.69 -2.50
CA ARG A 64 -4.42 -6.93 -3.19
C ARG A 64 -5.48 -6.69 -4.25
N GLN A 65 -6.57 -6.05 -3.87
CA GLN A 65 -7.67 -5.80 -4.79
C GLN A 65 -7.26 -4.86 -5.92
N TYR A 66 -6.47 -3.85 -5.61
CA TYR A 66 -6.02 -2.90 -6.61
C TYR A 66 -5.09 -3.57 -7.62
N ALA A 67 -4.19 -4.42 -7.14
CA ALA A 67 -3.29 -5.16 -8.01
C ALA A 67 -4.08 -6.08 -8.96
N LEU A 68 -5.08 -6.77 -8.42
CA LEU A 68 -5.90 -7.65 -9.24
C LEU A 68 -6.70 -6.88 -10.29
N LEU A 69 -7.18 -5.69 -9.93
CA LEU A 69 -7.87 -4.85 -10.89
C LEU A 69 -6.95 -4.40 -12.02
N ARG A 70 -5.71 -4.06 -11.69
CA ARG A 70 -4.79 -3.55 -12.70
C ARG A 70 -4.20 -4.65 -13.57
N TRP A 71 -3.88 -5.78 -12.98
CA TRP A 71 -3.05 -6.78 -13.68
C TRP A 71 -3.66 -8.18 -13.71
N GLY A 72 -4.76 -8.41 -13.00
CA GLY A 72 -5.39 -9.72 -13.00
C GLY A 72 -4.42 -10.81 -12.61
N MET A 73 -4.34 -11.84 -13.45
CA MET A 73 -3.48 -12.99 -13.17
C MET A 73 -2.00 -12.64 -13.10
N LEU A 74 -1.61 -11.49 -13.64
CA LEU A 74 -0.23 -11.08 -13.64
C LEU A 74 0.17 -10.29 -12.40
N ALA A 75 -0.76 -10.05 -11.48
CA ALA A 75 -0.51 -9.18 -10.34
C ALA A 75 0.70 -9.65 -9.53
N ARG A 76 0.73 -10.93 -9.19
CA ARG A 76 1.82 -11.46 -8.39
C ARG A 76 3.16 -11.34 -9.11
N THR A 77 3.15 -11.58 -10.42
CA THR A 77 4.35 -11.48 -11.24
C THR A 77 4.89 -10.04 -11.25
N VAL A 78 4.00 -9.06 -11.43
CA VAL A 78 4.42 -7.66 -11.44
C VAL A 78 5.03 -7.28 -10.10
N LEU A 79 4.35 -7.65 -9.01
CA LEU A 79 4.85 -7.32 -7.68
C LEU A 79 6.19 -7.98 -7.42
N ALA A 80 6.35 -9.24 -7.85
CA ALA A 80 7.62 -9.95 -7.66
C ALA A 80 8.76 -9.28 -8.40
N LYS A 81 8.49 -8.72 -9.58
CA LYS A 81 9.52 -8.00 -10.34
C LYS A 81 10.00 -6.78 -9.57
N TRP A 82 9.17 -6.22 -8.74
CA TRP A 82 9.55 -5.07 -7.92
C TRP A 82 10.14 -5.48 -6.56
N GLY A 83 10.27 -6.78 -6.33
CA GLY A 83 10.80 -7.27 -5.06
C GLY A 83 9.75 -7.38 -3.96
N ILE A 84 8.48 -7.30 -4.32
CA ILE A 84 7.39 -7.39 -3.35
C ILE A 84 6.83 -8.81 -3.40
N THR A 85 7.11 -9.58 -2.35
CA THR A 85 6.71 -10.98 -2.28
C THR A 85 5.90 -11.31 -1.03
N ARG A 86 5.77 -10.35 -0.12
CA ARG A 86 5.03 -10.56 1.12
C ARG A 86 4.49 -9.23 1.61
N THR A 87 3.53 -9.28 2.51
CA THR A 87 2.88 -8.06 2.98
C THR A 87 3.81 -7.16 3.76
N GLU A 88 4.86 -7.72 4.37
CA GLU A 88 5.86 -6.90 5.03
C GLU A 88 6.55 -5.94 4.09
N ASP A 89 6.66 -6.31 2.81
CA ASP A 89 7.25 -5.41 1.81
C ASP A 89 6.41 -4.15 1.65
N PHE A 90 5.09 -4.28 1.66
CA PHE A 90 4.22 -3.11 1.63
C PHE A 90 4.50 -2.21 2.82
N GLY A 91 4.68 -2.83 3.99
CA GLY A 91 4.96 -2.07 5.20
C GLY A 91 6.26 -1.29 5.11
N ARG A 92 7.30 -1.91 4.54
CA ARG A 92 8.57 -1.21 4.39
C ARG A 92 8.42 0.02 3.50
N ILE A 93 7.67 -0.10 2.43
CA ILE A 93 7.44 1.03 1.52
C ILE A 93 6.65 2.12 2.23
N VAL A 94 5.56 1.74 2.92
CA VAL A 94 4.74 2.71 3.63
C VAL A 94 5.56 3.47 4.65
N PHE A 95 6.34 2.76 5.45
CA PHE A 95 7.08 3.41 6.52
C PHE A 95 8.26 4.22 6.00
N ALA A 96 8.83 3.84 4.85
CA ALA A 96 9.82 4.68 4.20
C ALA A 96 9.20 6.02 3.79
N MET A 97 7.97 5.98 3.26
CA MET A 97 7.27 7.21 2.89
C MET A 97 6.89 8.04 4.12
N VAL A 98 6.56 7.37 5.22
CA VAL A 98 6.29 8.09 6.47
C VAL A 98 7.55 8.78 6.97
N GLU A 99 8.69 8.08 6.97
CA GLU A 99 9.94 8.68 7.41
C GLU A 99 10.38 9.84 6.52
N GLY A 100 10.08 9.75 5.23
CA GLY A 100 10.39 10.83 4.30
C GLY A 100 9.35 11.92 4.27
N GLN A 101 8.35 11.83 5.14
CA GLN A 101 7.30 12.82 5.30
C GLN A 101 6.38 12.93 4.09
N PHE A 102 6.29 11.86 3.31
CA PHE A 102 5.30 11.78 2.23
C PHE A 102 3.94 11.35 2.74
N LEU A 103 3.91 10.56 3.82
CA LEU A 103 2.68 10.08 4.43
C LEU A 103 2.70 10.39 5.92
N ALA A 104 1.52 10.56 6.48
CA ALA A 104 1.38 10.76 7.91
C ALA A 104 1.05 9.43 8.56
N LYS A 105 1.52 9.27 9.79
CA LYS A 105 1.32 8.07 10.59
C LYS A 105 0.58 8.48 11.86
N THR A 106 -0.32 7.62 12.33
CA THR A 106 -0.93 7.81 13.65
C THR A 106 -0.13 7.04 14.68
N ASP A 107 -0.38 7.33 15.96
CA ASP A 107 0.31 6.65 17.05
C ASP A 107 0.01 5.15 17.06
N GLU A 108 -1.10 4.75 16.47
CA GLU A 108 -1.50 3.35 16.45
C GLU A 108 -0.85 2.55 15.33
N ASP A 109 -0.24 3.22 14.36
CA ASP A 109 0.35 2.52 13.22
C ASP A 109 1.65 1.85 13.61
N SER A 110 1.85 0.64 13.12
CA SER A 110 3.03 -0.15 13.42
C SER A 110 3.40 -0.97 12.19
N LEU A 111 4.69 -1.18 12.01
CA LEU A 111 5.19 -2.06 10.96
C LEU A 111 4.62 -3.47 11.14
N ASP A 112 4.36 -3.86 12.38
CA ASP A 112 3.80 -5.15 12.71
C ASP A 112 2.42 -5.35 12.12
N ASP A 113 1.69 -4.28 11.82
CA ASP A 113 0.38 -4.35 11.19
C ASP A 113 0.43 -4.96 9.80
N PHE A 114 1.62 -5.01 9.19
CA PHE A 114 1.82 -5.57 7.86
C PHE A 114 2.36 -6.98 7.90
N ARG A 115 2.55 -7.53 9.11
CA ARG A 115 3.19 -8.83 9.23
C ARG A 115 2.22 -9.93 8.83
N ASN A 116 2.59 -10.69 7.81
CA ASN A 116 1.93 -11.93 7.43
C ASN A 116 0.40 -11.77 7.33
N VAL A 117 -0.03 -10.68 6.68
CA VAL A 117 -1.47 -10.42 6.56
C VAL A 117 -2.12 -11.45 5.64
N TYR A 118 -1.43 -11.84 4.58
CA TYR A 118 -1.83 -12.96 3.74
C TYR A 118 -0.60 -13.49 3.01
N ASP A 119 -0.75 -14.70 2.49
CA ASP A 119 0.25 -15.34 1.66
C ASP A 119 -0.02 -14.97 0.20
N PHE A 120 1.01 -14.52 -0.51
CA PHE A 120 0.83 -14.02 -1.87
C PHE A 120 0.33 -15.10 -2.84
N GLU A 121 0.82 -16.32 -2.68
CA GLU A 121 0.35 -17.39 -3.57
C GLU A 121 -1.16 -17.58 -3.44
N SER A 122 -1.64 -17.69 -2.21
CA SER A 122 -3.07 -17.88 -1.97
C SER A 122 -3.87 -16.63 -2.33
N ALA A 123 -3.34 -15.46 -1.97
CA ALA A 123 -4.09 -14.22 -2.10
C ALA A 123 -4.29 -13.82 -3.56
N PHE A 124 -3.25 -14.00 -4.39
CA PHE A 124 -3.33 -13.51 -5.76
C PHE A 124 -3.78 -14.59 -6.74
N ASP A 125 -3.33 -15.81 -6.55
CA ASP A 125 -3.68 -16.89 -7.48
C ASP A 125 -5.04 -17.46 -7.19
N ALA A 126 -5.28 -17.91 -5.96
CA ALA A 126 -6.55 -18.54 -5.58
C ALA A 126 -7.68 -17.51 -5.57
N GLY A 127 -7.40 -16.32 -5.08
CA GLY A 127 -8.41 -15.27 -5.02
C GLY A 127 -8.90 -14.87 -6.40
N TYR A 128 -8.00 -14.82 -7.36
CA TYR A 128 -8.38 -14.46 -8.72
C TYR A 128 -9.26 -15.55 -9.32
N ARG A 129 -8.89 -16.81 -9.12
CA ARG A 129 -9.69 -17.92 -9.65
C ARG A 129 -11.11 -17.93 -9.09
N ILE A 130 -11.24 -17.63 -7.80
CA ILE A 130 -12.56 -17.55 -7.18
C ILE A 130 -13.40 -16.47 -7.85
N ARG A 131 -12.81 -15.31 -8.13
CA ARG A 131 -13.51 -14.21 -8.78
C ARG A 131 -13.97 -14.58 -10.18
N VAL A 132 -13.12 -15.28 -10.90
CA VAL A 132 -13.45 -15.69 -12.26
C VAL A 132 -14.63 -16.65 -12.26
N LYS A 133 -14.69 -17.53 -11.27
CA LYS A 133 -15.77 -18.51 -11.20
C LYS A 133 -17.10 -17.89 -10.79
N ALA A 134 -17.05 -16.81 -10.08
CA ALA A 134 -18.26 -16.14 -9.66
C ALA A 134 -18.99 -15.54 -10.85
#